data_54c862cb7308dd929efe8e894ad7ac21
#
_entry.id   54c862cb7308dd929efe8e894ad7ac21
#
_cell.length_a   1.000
_cell.length_b   1.000
_cell.length_c   1.000
_cell.angle_alpha   90.00
_cell.angle_beta   90.00
_cell.angle_gamma   90.00
#
_symmetry.space_group_name_H-M   'P 1'
#
loop_
_entity.id
_entity.type
_entity.pdbx_description
1 polymer ?
#
loop_
_entity_poly.entity_id
_entity_poly.type
_entity_poly.pdbx_seq_one_letter_code
_entity_poly.pdbx_strand_id
1 'polypeptide(L)'
;MDPRRAEMKDTLNQRIKHRETFRPFAPSILEEATGQFFERSHPSPFMNLAYAVRPEKRAIIPAPTHVDGTGRLQTVSRQTNPRYWALIKEFEKLTGVPVLLNTSFNENEPIVLTPKEALDCFLRTRMDDLALGNYLVEKPQLASSPYEHAEAETTVKA
;
A
#
# COMPACT_ATOMS: atom_id res chain seq x y z
N MET A 1 0.21 2.81 2.47
CA MET A 1 1.66 2.59 2.67
C MET A 1 2.46 3.59 1.84
N ASP A 2 3.74 3.77 2.16
CA ASP A 2 4.60 4.77 1.51
C ASP A 2 4.91 4.38 0.05
N PRO A 3 4.49 5.17 -0.95
CA PRO A 3 4.69 4.87 -2.37
C PRO A 3 6.11 5.16 -2.87
N ARG A 4 6.91 5.90 -2.08
CA ARG A 4 8.26 6.38 -2.42
C ARG A 4 9.31 5.28 -2.32
N ARG A 5 9.01 4.20 -1.63
CA ARG A 5 9.91 3.08 -1.37
C ARG A 5 9.61 1.95 -2.36
N ALA A 6 10.54 1.69 -3.29
CA ALA A 6 10.37 0.66 -4.32
C ALA A 6 10.13 -0.74 -3.73
N GLU A 7 10.83 -1.06 -2.63
CA GLU A 7 10.74 -2.34 -1.92
C GLU A 7 9.38 -2.57 -1.22
N MET A 8 8.54 -1.54 -1.13
CA MET A 8 7.23 -1.67 -0.47
C MET A 8 6.30 -2.65 -1.17
N LYS A 9 6.46 -2.82 -2.49
CA LYS A 9 5.75 -3.83 -3.27
C LYS A 9 6.09 -5.25 -2.80
N ASP A 10 7.38 -5.54 -2.63
CA ASP A 10 7.85 -6.84 -2.18
C ASP A 10 7.48 -7.08 -0.71
N THR A 11 7.63 -6.05 0.12
CA THR A 11 7.20 -6.07 1.52
C THR A 11 5.72 -6.46 1.64
N LEU A 12 4.83 -5.86 0.82
CA LEU A 12 3.41 -6.19 0.80
C LEU A 12 3.13 -7.63 0.38
N ASN A 13 3.82 -8.10 -0.66
CA ASN A 13 3.64 -9.46 -1.13
C ASN A 13 4.13 -10.49 -0.10
N GLN A 14 5.29 -10.26 0.52
CA GLN A 14 5.86 -11.18 1.50
C GLN A 14 5.10 -11.18 2.84
N ARG A 15 4.65 -10.02 3.29
CA ARG A 15 4.05 -9.87 4.62
C ARG A 15 2.53 -10.09 4.67
N ILE A 16 1.83 -9.85 3.55
CA ILE A 16 0.37 -9.76 3.57
C ILE A 16 -0.28 -10.56 2.43
N LYS A 17 0.17 -10.38 1.19
CA LYS A 17 -0.57 -10.88 0.02
C LYS A 17 -0.14 -12.27 -0.44
N HIS A 18 1.09 -12.69 -0.16
CA HIS A 18 1.63 -14.01 -0.51
C HIS A 18 1.31 -14.43 -1.96
N ARG A 19 1.42 -13.48 -2.91
CA ARG A 19 1.06 -13.68 -4.31
C ARG A 19 2.22 -13.37 -5.25
N GLU A 20 2.03 -13.59 -6.53
CA GLU A 20 3.04 -13.40 -7.56
C GLU A 20 3.54 -11.93 -7.59
N THR A 21 4.84 -11.76 -7.65
CA THR A 21 5.51 -10.45 -7.57
C THR A 21 5.22 -9.54 -8.77
N PHE A 22 4.76 -10.10 -9.91
CA PHE A 22 4.41 -9.31 -11.08
C PHE A 22 3.08 -8.54 -10.91
N ARG A 23 2.22 -8.92 -9.97
CA ARG A 23 0.95 -8.20 -9.72
C ARG A 23 1.22 -6.81 -9.19
N PRO A 24 0.71 -5.76 -9.85
CA PRO A 24 0.90 -4.39 -9.41
C PRO A 24 -0.01 -4.05 -8.24
N PHE A 25 0.40 -3.02 -7.49
CA PHE A 25 -0.43 -2.33 -6.52
C PHE A 25 -0.91 -0.99 -7.09
N ALA A 26 -1.98 -0.44 -6.51
CA ALA A 26 -2.60 0.78 -7.00
C ALA A 26 -2.09 2.01 -6.23
N PRO A 27 -1.88 3.16 -6.90
CA PRO A 27 -1.75 4.44 -6.21
C PRO A 27 -3.13 5.00 -5.86
N SER A 28 -3.32 5.48 -4.63
CA SER A 28 -4.40 6.39 -4.27
C SER A 28 -3.84 7.80 -4.20
N ILE A 29 -4.47 8.74 -4.91
CA ILE A 29 -4.00 10.12 -5.05
C ILE A 29 -5.13 11.10 -4.74
N LEU A 30 -4.79 12.27 -4.17
CA LEU A 30 -5.74 13.38 -4.10
C LEU A 30 -6.24 13.74 -5.50
N GLU A 31 -7.56 13.85 -5.68
CA GLU A 31 -8.16 14.10 -6.99
C GLU A 31 -7.59 15.36 -7.65
N GLU A 32 -7.41 16.44 -6.89
CA GLU A 32 -6.85 17.70 -7.34
C GLU A 32 -5.35 17.63 -7.71
N ALA A 33 -4.64 16.62 -7.23
CA ALA A 33 -3.22 16.43 -7.53
C ALA A 33 -2.96 15.46 -8.70
N THR A 34 -4.01 14.84 -9.26
CA THR A 34 -3.87 13.80 -10.28
C THR A 34 -3.03 14.27 -11.48
N GLY A 35 -3.29 15.46 -12.01
CA GLY A 35 -2.56 16.02 -13.16
C GLY A 35 -1.08 16.35 -12.89
N GLN A 36 -0.66 16.38 -11.62
CA GLN A 36 0.75 16.58 -11.26
C GLN A 36 1.58 15.30 -11.41
N PHE A 37 0.94 14.13 -11.25
CA PHE A 37 1.61 12.83 -11.27
C PHE A 37 1.29 11.99 -12.49
N PHE A 38 0.13 12.19 -13.10
CA PHE A 38 -0.35 11.42 -14.25
C PHE A 38 -0.60 12.32 -15.46
N GLU A 39 -0.46 11.76 -16.65
CA GLU A 39 -0.69 12.49 -17.90
C GLU A 39 -2.17 12.85 -18.11
N ARG A 40 -3.08 12.08 -17.50
CA ARG A 40 -4.52 12.35 -17.50
C ARG A 40 -4.96 12.76 -16.09
N SER A 41 -5.95 13.65 -16.02
CA SER A 41 -6.49 14.18 -14.76
C SER A 41 -7.97 13.86 -14.53
N HIS A 42 -8.60 13.02 -15.38
CA HIS A 42 -9.98 12.61 -15.15
C HIS A 42 -10.12 11.80 -13.87
N PRO A 43 -11.19 11.99 -13.10
CA PRO A 43 -11.47 11.18 -11.92
C PRO A 43 -11.55 9.67 -12.24
N SER A 44 -10.89 8.85 -11.43
CA SER A 44 -10.94 7.38 -11.49
C SER A 44 -11.07 6.80 -10.07
N PRO A 45 -12.22 6.96 -9.40
CA PRO A 45 -12.35 6.59 -8.00
C PRO A 45 -12.41 5.07 -7.75
N PHE A 46 -12.61 4.26 -8.79
CA PHE A 46 -12.84 2.81 -8.67
C PHE A 46 -11.69 1.94 -9.20
N MET A 47 -10.52 2.51 -9.46
CA MET A 47 -9.33 1.77 -9.93
C MET A 47 -9.55 0.92 -11.20
N ASN A 48 -10.43 1.36 -12.09
CA ASN A 48 -10.78 0.65 -13.33
C ASN A 48 -10.01 1.16 -14.55
N LEU A 49 -9.19 2.21 -14.40
CA LEU A 49 -8.39 2.80 -15.44
C LEU A 49 -6.91 2.86 -15.05
N ALA A 50 -6.02 2.60 -16.01
CA ALA A 50 -4.59 2.80 -15.87
C ALA A 50 -4.19 4.09 -16.63
N TYR A 51 -3.45 4.96 -15.95
CA TYR A 51 -2.93 6.20 -16.51
C TYR A 51 -1.40 6.17 -16.54
N ALA A 52 -0.81 6.74 -17.57
CA ALA A 52 0.63 6.92 -17.64
C ALA A 52 1.09 7.85 -16.48
N VAL A 53 2.04 7.37 -15.70
CA VAL A 53 2.74 8.17 -14.69
C VAL A 53 3.71 9.08 -15.45
N ARG A 54 3.70 10.37 -15.15
CA ARG A 54 4.64 11.33 -15.77
C ARG A 54 6.08 10.86 -15.55
N PRO A 55 6.94 10.89 -16.58
CA PRO A 55 8.30 10.33 -16.49
C PRO A 55 9.08 10.85 -15.30
N GLU A 56 9.00 12.15 -15.01
CA GLU A 56 9.67 12.79 -13.88
C GLU A 56 9.11 12.44 -12.50
N LYS A 57 7.94 11.79 -12.45
CA LYS A 57 7.29 11.35 -11.21
C LYS A 57 7.48 9.86 -10.90
N ARG A 58 7.92 9.06 -11.87
CA ARG A 58 8.11 7.61 -11.69
C ARG A 58 9.10 7.27 -10.58
N ALA A 59 10.18 8.01 -10.48
CA ALA A 59 11.17 7.84 -9.41
C ALA A 59 10.67 8.34 -8.03
N ILE A 60 9.63 9.18 -7.99
CA ILE A 60 9.04 9.69 -6.74
C ILE A 60 8.06 8.68 -6.16
N ILE A 61 7.32 7.94 -7.01
CA ILE A 61 6.35 6.91 -6.60
C ILE A 61 6.66 5.57 -7.27
N PRO A 62 7.84 4.97 -7.04
CA PRO A 62 8.24 3.76 -7.74
C PRO A 62 7.39 2.54 -7.37
N ALA A 63 6.89 2.44 -6.14
CA ALA A 63 6.13 1.27 -5.69
C ALA A 63 4.82 1.03 -6.46
N PRO A 64 3.95 2.02 -6.73
CA PRO A 64 2.74 1.85 -7.53
C PRO A 64 2.95 2.04 -9.03
N THR A 65 4.15 2.39 -9.49
CA THR A 65 4.44 2.52 -10.91
C THR A 65 4.70 1.14 -11.51
N HIS A 66 3.92 0.80 -12.54
CA HIS A 66 4.06 -0.46 -13.26
C HIS A 66 5.31 -0.45 -14.15
N VAL A 67 5.72 -1.63 -14.64
CA VAL A 67 6.89 -1.80 -15.51
C VAL A 67 6.77 -0.99 -16.80
N ASP A 68 5.55 -0.84 -17.33
CA ASP A 68 5.24 -0.03 -18.52
C ASP A 68 5.13 1.48 -18.24
N GLY A 69 5.35 1.90 -17.00
CA GLY A 69 5.26 3.31 -16.58
C GLY A 69 3.84 3.80 -16.33
N THR A 70 2.85 2.90 -16.25
CA THR A 70 1.47 3.24 -15.89
C THR A 70 1.19 3.02 -14.41
N GLY A 71 0.03 3.46 -13.93
CA GLY A 71 -0.51 3.14 -12.62
C GLY A 71 -2.04 3.02 -12.69
N ARG A 72 -2.59 1.99 -12.07
CA ARG A 72 -4.04 1.80 -11.94
C ARG A 72 -4.54 2.62 -10.77
N LEU A 73 -4.71 3.93 -11.00
CA LEU A 73 -4.94 4.89 -9.93
C LEU A 73 -6.37 4.86 -9.37
N GLN A 74 -6.45 5.24 -8.11
CA GLN A 74 -7.67 5.65 -7.43
C GLN A 74 -7.59 7.14 -7.11
N THR A 75 -8.47 7.95 -7.67
CA THR A 75 -8.62 9.34 -7.26
C THR A 75 -9.47 9.41 -6.00
N VAL A 76 -9.05 10.23 -5.05
CA VAL A 76 -9.74 10.40 -3.77
C VAL A 76 -10.22 11.84 -3.65
N SER A 77 -11.54 12.01 -3.72
CA SER A 77 -12.20 13.31 -3.61
C SER A 77 -12.54 13.62 -2.14
N ARG A 78 -12.34 14.87 -1.76
CA ARG A 78 -12.75 15.36 -0.44
C ARG A 78 -14.26 15.26 -0.20
N GLN A 79 -15.07 15.34 -1.28
CA GLN A 79 -16.53 15.30 -1.18
C GLN A 79 -17.04 13.89 -0.89
N THR A 80 -16.49 12.89 -1.56
CA THR A 80 -17.00 11.50 -1.48
C THR A 80 -16.27 10.65 -0.44
N ASN A 81 -15.01 10.96 -0.14
CA ASN A 81 -14.22 10.23 0.86
C ASN A 81 -13.33 11.16 1.70
N PRO A 82 -13.94 12.01 2.55
CA PRO A 82 -13.21 13.05 3.27
C PRO A 82 -12.16 12.52 4.24
N ARG A 83 -12.38 11.36 4.87
CA ARG A 83 -11.42 10.77 5.82
C ARG A 83 -10.17 10.26 5.12
N TYR A 84 -10.33 9.55 4.01
CA TYR A 84 -9.21 9.03 3.23
C TYR A 84 -8.47 10.18 2.53
N TRP A 85 -9.21 11.17 2.03
CA TRP A 85 -8.63 12.41 1.51
C TRP A 85 -7.75 13.09 2.57
N ALA A 86 -8.25 13.25 3.80
CA ALA A 86 -7.50 13.86 4.89
C ALA A 86 -6.22 13.07 5.24
N LEU A 87 -6.28 11.74 5.25
CA LEU A 87 -5.11 10.90 5.46
C LEU A 87 -4.03 11.14 4.41
N ILE A 88 -4.40 11.15 3.11
CA ILE A 88 -3.45 11.43 2.03
C ILE A 88 -2.92 12.86 2.16
N LYS A 89 -3.76 13.83 2.56
CA LYS A 89 -3.35 15.22 2.75
C LYS A 89 -2.35 15.41 3.88
N GLU A 90 -2.51 14.69 4.99
CA GLU A 90 -1.50 14.69 6.05
C GLU A 90 -0.18 14.03 5.60
N PHE A 91 -0.26 12.94 4.84
CA PHE A 91 0.93 12.33 4.24
C PHE A 91 1.64 13.30 3.27
N GLU A 92 0.89 14.03 2.44
CA GLU A 92 1.45 15.05 1.56
C GLU A 92 2.18 16.16 2.35
N LYS A 93 1.60 16.64 3.46
CA LYS A 93 2.25 17.66 4.31
C LYS A 93 3.60 17.18 4.86
N LEU A 94 3.69 15.90 5.22
CA LEU A 94 4.90 15.31 5.77
C LEU A 94 5.97 15.00 4.72
N THR A 95 5.56 14.72 3.48
CA THR A 95 6.44 14.11 2.47
C THR A 95 6.55 14.89 1.16
N GLY A 96 5.63 15.83 0.91
CA GLY A 96 5.47 16.49 -0.37
C GLY A 96 4.81 15.63 -1.46
N VAL A 97 4.34 14.41 -1.12
CA VAL A 97 3.79 13.45 -2.09
C VAL A 97 2.32 13.15 -1.78
N PRO A 98 1.36 13.59 -2.62
CA PRO A 98 -0.08 13.41 -2.41
C PRO A 98 -0.58 12.02 -2.84
N VAL A 99 0.22 10.98 -2.64
CA VAL A 99 -0.04 9.61 -3.10
C VAL A 99 0.21 8.62 -1.97
N LEU A 100 -0.64 7.60 -1.85
CA LEU A 100 -0.40 6.42 -1.01
C LEU A 100 -0.44 5.15 -1.87
N LEU A 101 0.36 4.16 -1.49
CA LEU A 101 0.25 2.80 -2.06
C LEU A 101 -0.96 2.10 -1.45
N ASN A 102 -1.85 1.58 -2.30
CA ASN A 102 -3.13 0.99 -1.96
C ASN A 102 -3.27 -0.44 -2.46
N THR A 103 -3.94 -1.27 -1.66
CA THR A 103 -4.41 -2.61 -2.04
C THR A 103 -5.68 -2.94 -1.26
N SER A 104 -6.44 -3.96 -1.67
CA SER A 104 -7.60 -4.46 -0.94
C SER A 104 -7.22 -4.93 0.46
N PHE A 105 -8.11 -4.71 1.43
CA PHE A 105 -7.92 -5.24 2.78
C PHE A 105 -8.43 -6.68 2.84
N ASN A 106 -7.53 -7.60 2.59
CA ASN A 106 -7.66 -9.06 2.65
C ASN A 106 -6.28 -9.69 2.44
N GLU A 107 -6.15 -10.96 2.73
CA GLU A 107 -5.01 -11.79 2.29
C GLU A 107 -5.37 -12.47 0.95
N ASN A 108 -6.06 -13.62 0.98
CA ASN A 108 -6.56 -14.37 -0.19
C ASN A 108 -8.08 -14.54 -0.19
N GLU A 109 -8.73 -14.30 0.95
CA GLU A 109 -10.18 -14.29 1.11
C GLU A 109 -10.82 -13.07 0.43
N PRO A 110 -12.16 -13.00 0.35
CA PRO A 110 -12.87 -11.79 -0.06
C PRO A 110 -12.50 -10.58 0.81
N ILE A 111 -12.67 -9.36 0.27
CA ILE A 111 -12.42 -8.13 1.03
C ILE A 111 -13.24 -8.15 2.33
N VAL A 112 -12.61 -7.79 3.44
CA VAL A 112 -13.27 -7.73 4.75
C VAL A 112 -14.50 -6.81 4.72
N LEU A 113 -15.60 -7.28 5.31
CA LEU A 113 -16.87 -6.56 5.35
C LEU A 113 -17.27 -6.14 6.78
N THR A 114 -16.78 -6.88 7.79
CA THR A 114 -17.15 -6.68 9.18
C THR A 114 -15.93 -6.32 10.04
N PRO A 115 -16.11 -5.65 11.19
CA PRO A 115 -15.04 -5.38 12.14
C PRO A 115 -14.31 -6.65 12.60
N LYS A 116 -15.05 -7.75 12.75
CA LYS A 116 -14.46 -9.05 13.14
C LYS A 116 -13.53 -9.57 12.06
N GLU A 117 -13.96 -9.57 10.80
CA GLU A 117 -13.12 -10.01 9.66
C GLU A 117 -11.89 -9.13 9.49
N ALA A 118 -12.03 -7.80 9.69
CA ALA A 118 -10.90 -6.88 9.66
C ALA A 118 -9.88 -7.21 10.75
N LEU A 119 -10.33 -7.48 11.98
CA LEU A 119 -9.46 -7.86 13.09
C LEU A 119 -8.83 -9.24 12.83
N ASP A 120 -9.60 -10.23 12.38
CA ASP A 120 -9.09 -11.57 12.06
C ASP A 120 -8.01 -11.51 10.95
N CYS A 121 -8.24 -10.73 9.89
CA CYS A 121 -7.25 -10.52 8.82
C CYS A 121 -5.99 -9.80 9.35
N PHE A 122 -6.17 -8.77 10.17
CA PHE A 122 -5.06 -8.06 10.79
C PHE A 122 -4.20 -8.99 11.66
N LEU A 123 -4.82 -9.81 12.49
CA LEU A 123 -4.10 -10.73 13.40
C LEU A 123 -3.35 -11.84 12.66
N ARG A 124 -3.91 -12.36 11.56
CA ARG A 124 -3.28 -13.42 10.74
C ARG A 124 -2.12 -12.92 9.89
N THR A 125 -2.20 -11.67 9.42
CA THR A 125 -1.20 -11.09 8.52
C THR A 125 -0.14 -10.33 9.30
N ARG A 126 0.94 -9.93 8.63
CA ARG A 126 2.02 -9.14 9.24
C ARG A 126 1.83 -7.63 8.98
N MET A 127 0.58 -7.15 9.08
CA MET A 127 0.28 -5.71 9.11
C MET A 127 0.78 -5.11 10.42
N ASP A 128 1.23 -3.87 10.39
CA ASP A 128 1.75 -3.18 11.57
C ASP A 128 0.61 -2.57 12.38
N ASP A 129 -0.31 -1.87 11.71
CA ASP A 129 -1.39 -1.09 12.31
C ASP A 129 -2.74 -1.40 11.67
N LEU A 130 -3.81 -1.35 12.46
CA LEU A 130 -5.20 -1.40 12.01
C LEU A 130 -5.95 -0.17 12.52
N ALA A 131 -6.40 0.68 11.59
CA ALA A 131 -7.38 1.72 11.90
C ALA A 131 -8.79 1.17 11.70
N LEU A 132 -9.57 1.06 12.77
CA LEU A 132 -10.93 0.52 12.76
C LEU A 132 -11.90 1.45 13.48
N GLY A 133 -12.72 2.17 12.72
CA GLY A 133 -13.58 3.21 13.27
C GLY A 133 -12.75 4.36 13.87
N ASN A 134 -12.83 4.52 15.18
CA ASN A 134 -12.08 5.54 15.94
C ASN A 134 -10.90 4.93 16.74
N TYR A 135 -10.59 3.66 16.51
CA TYR A 135 -9.52 2.96 17.19
C TYR A 135 -8.33 2.76 16.27
N LEU A 136 -7.13 2.92 16.81
CA LEU A 136 -5.88 2.48 16.21
C LEU A 136 -5.38 1.29 17.02
N VAL A 137 -5.16 0.17 16.36
CA VAL A 137 -4.63 -1.05 16.97
C VAL A 137 -3.26 -1.29 16.37
N GLU A 138 -2.24 -1.27 17.22
CA GLU A 138 -0.86 -1.55 16.86
C GLU A 138 -0.50 -2.98 17.26
N LYS A 139 0.22 -3.70 16.42
CA LYS A 139 0.85 -4.95 16.88
C LYS A 139 2.08 -4.59 17.69
N PRO A 140 2.27 -5.23 18.85
CA PRO A 140 3.54 -5.16 19.54
C PRO A 140 4.63 -5.56 18.54
N GLN A 141 5.63 -4.71 18.35
CA GLN A 141 6.83 -5.12 17.65
C GLN A 141 7.42 -6.26 18.48
N LEU A 142 7.32 -7.48 17.95
CA LEU A 142 8.08 -8.60 18.51
C LEU A 142 9.55 -8.18 18.41
N ALA A 143 10.17 -7.92 19.54
CA ALA A 143 11.62 -7.82 19.61
C ALA A 143 12.15 -9.03 18.84
N SER A 144 13.06 -8.80 17.89
CA SER A 144 13.68 -9.86 17.10
C SER A 144 14.01 -11.03 18.03
N SER A 145 13.36 -12.18 17.81
CA SER A 145 13.54 -13.35 18.64
C SER A 145 15.03 -13.69 18.64
N PRO A 146 15.67 -13.91 19.80
CA PRO A 146 17.07 -14.34 19.85
C PRO A 146 17.32 -15.68 19.13
N TYR A 147 16.26 -16.36 18.68
CA TYR A 147 16.30 -17.68 18.03
C TYR A 147 16.31 -17.65 16.50
N GLU A 148 16.16 -16.49 15.83
CA GLU A 148 16.21 -16.41 14.36
C GLU A 148 17.63 -16.59 13.77
N HIS A 149 18.69 -16.64 14.60
CA HIS A 149 20.06 -16.86 14.14
C HIS A 149 20.57 -18.30 14.32
N ALA A 150 19.74 -19.23 14.79
CA ALA A 150 20.20 -20.61 15.08
C ALA A 150 20.05 -21.60 13.92
N GLU A 151 19.39 -21.25 12.81
CA GLU A 151 19.18 -22.19 11.68
C GLU A 151 20.15 -22.02 10.50
N ALA A 152 21.13 -21.11 10.58
CA ALA A 152 22.06 -20.86 9.48
C ALA A 152 23.41 -21.62 9.58
N GLU A 153 23.67 -22.39 10.62
CA GLU A 153 24.96 -23.11 10.80
C GLU A 153 24.78 -24.64 10.98
N THR A 154 24.13 -25.30 10.03
CA THR A 154 24.29 -26.75 9.93
C THR A 154 24.66 -27.11 8.49
N THR A 155 25.87 -26.73 8.08
CA THR A 155 26.50 -27.32 6.90
C THR A 155 27.26 -28.56 7.35
N VAL A 156 26.64 -29.70 7.13
CA VAL A 156 27.30 -31.00 7.29
C VAL A 156 28.43 -31.12 6.28
N LYS A 157 29.66 -31.20 6.79
CA LYS A 157 30.80 -31.70 6.00
C LYS A 157 30.74 -33.23 6.02
N ALA A 158 30.56 -33.82 4.87
CA ALA A 158 30.91 -35.20 4.57
C ALA A 158 32.13 -35.21 3.67
#